data_90936239ea035ebedcf3f8d8a816dab7
#
_entry.id   90936239ea035ebedcf3f8d8a816dab7
#
_cell.length_a   1.000
_cell.length_b   1.000
_cell.length_c   1.000
_cell.angle_alpha   90.00
_cell.angle_beta   90.00
_cell.angle_gamma   90.00
#
_symmetry.space_group_name_H-M   'P 1'
#
loop_
_entity.id
_entity.type
_entity.pdbx_description
1 polymer ?
#
loop_
_entity_poly.entity_id
_entity_poly.type
_entity_poly.pdbx_seq_one_letter_code
_entity_poly.pdbx_strand_id
1 'polypeptide(L)'
;MGFKCGIVGLPNVGKSTLFNALTKAGIEAANFPFCTIEPNTGVVPMPDPRLDKLAEIVKPQRVLPTTMEFVDIAGLVKGASKGEGLGNQFLTNIRETEAIGHVVRCFENDNIVHVAGKVDPAEDIETINTELALSDLDTCERAMHRNQKKAKGGDKVAKAEMEVLEKCLPHLEKAGMLRALDLSDEEKAIIRYLSFLTLKPTMYIANVNEDGFENNPYLDTVRKIAEAEGSVVVPVCAAIEADIAELDDEEREEFMQDLGIEEPGLNRVIRAGYALLDLQTYFTAGVKEVRAWTIPVGATVPQAAGKIHTDFEKGFIRAQTISYNDFITYGGEQGAKEAGKMRAEGKDYIVQDGDVMNFLFNV
;
A
#
# COMPACT_ATOMS: atom_id res chain seq x y z
N MET A 1 -12.57 -6.76 1.87
CA MET A 1 -12.03 -5.88 0.83
C MET A 1 -10.53 -5.84 1.07
N GLY A 2 -9.74 -6.19 0.06
CA GLY A 2 -8.30 -6.05 0.08
C GLY A 2 -7.92 -4.56 -0.03
N PHE A 3 -6.68 -4.24 0.33
CA PHE A 3 -6.14 -2.90 0.14
C PHE A 3 -5.44 -2.86 -1.23
N LYS A 4 -5.86 -1.92 -2.09
CA LYS A 4 -5.39 -1.80 -3.47
C LYS A 4 -4.37 -0.68 -3.60
N CYS A 5 -3.18 -1.01 -4.13
CA CYS A 5 -2.16 -0.05 -4.53
C CYS A 5 -2.12 0.04 -6.05
N GLY A 6 -2.38 1.21 -6.61
CA GLY A 6 -2.32 1.45 -8.05
C GLY A 6 -0.89 1.67 -8.52
N ILE A 7 -0.42 0.85 -9.44
CA ILE A 7 0.90 1.02 -10.07
C ILE A 7 0.76 1.93 -11.28
N VAL A 8 1.40 3.08 -11.22
CA VAL A 8 1.41 4.10 -12.29
C VAL A 8 2.83 4.34 -12.79
N GLY A 9 2.97 4.86 -13.99
CA GLY A 9 4.27 5.24 -14.56
C GLY A 9 4.13 5.57 -16.05
N LEU A 10 5.06 6.34 -16.57
CA LEU A 10 5.15 6.62 -17.99
C LEU A 10 5.52 5.35 -18.77
N PRO A 11 5.31 5.32 -20.10
CA PRO A 11 5.77 4.21 -20.93
C PRO A 11 7.29 4.00 -20.81
N ASN A 12 7.73 2.73 -20.89
CA ASN A 12 9.13 2.33 -20.90
C ASN A 12 9.95 2.66 -19.63
N VAL A 13 9.30 2.79 -18.50
CA VAL A 13 9.95 2.97 -17.19
C VAL A 13 10.20 1.64 -16.45
N GLY A 14 9.73 0.52 -16.99
CA GLY A 14 9.80 -0.81 -16.36
C GLY A 14 8.56 -1.22 -15.58
N LYS A 15 7.46 -0.46 -15.70
CA LYS A 15 6.20 -0.71 -14.99
C LYS A 15 5.64 -2.11 -15.27
N SER A 16 5.54 -2.50 -16.52
CA SER A 16 5.00 -3.82 -16.91
C SER A 16 5.90 -4.97 -16.45
N THR A 17 7.22 -4.78 -16.53
CA THR A 17 8.19 -5.78 -16.04
C THR A 17 8.02 -6.00 -14.54
N LEU A 18 7.94 -4.93 -13.77
CA LEU A 18 7.72 -4.98 -12.33
C LEU A 18 6.37 -5.62 -11.98
N PHE A 19 5.30 -5.21 -12.66
CA PHE A 19 3.96 -5.73 -12.41
C PHE A 19 3.86 -7.22 -12.75
N ASN A 20 4.48 -7.67 -13.84
CA ASN A 20 4.51 -9.08 -14.20
C ASN A 20 5.28 -9.92 -13.17
N ALA A 21 6.39 -9.41 -12.64
CA ALA A 21 7.12 -10.07 -11.56
C ALA A 21 6.28 -10.16 -10.28
N LEU A 22 5.56 -9.11 -9.90
CA LEU A 22 4.60 -9.11 -8.79
C LEU A 22 3.48 -10.14 -9.01
N THR A 23 2.92 -10.19 -10.21
CA THR A 23 1.81 -11.09 -10.57
C THR A 23 2.24 -12.56 -10.56
N LYS A 24 3.47 -12.87 -10.97
CA LYS A 24 4.00 -14.24 -10.90
C LYS A 24 4.14 -14.71 -9.45
N ALA A 25 4.68 -13.87 -8.57
CA ALA A 25 4.71 -14.15 -7.13
C ALA A 25 3.29 -14.35 -6.55
N GLY A 26 2.27 -13.75 -7.19
CA GLY A 26 0.86 -13.83 -6.80
C GLY A 26 0.10 -15.04 -7.33
N ILE A 27 0.59 -15.76 -8.34
CA ILE A 27 -0.10 -16.96 -8.88
C ILE A 27 -0.27 -18.04 -7.79
N GLU A 28 0.68 -18.17 -6.90
CA GLU A 28 0.55 -19.04 -5.72
C GLU A 28 -0.50 -18.49 -4.73
N ALA A 29 -0.70 -17.18 -4.69
CA ALA A 29 -1.70 -16.54 -3.86
C ALA A 29 -3.14 -16.72 -4.36
N ALA A 30 -3.36 -17.07 -5.63
CA ALA A 30 -4.70 -17.39 -6.17
C ALA A 30 -5.36 -18.60 -5.48
N ASN A 31 -4.59 -19.40 -4.75
CA ASN A 31 -5.09 -20.49 -3.93
C ASN A 31 -5.63 -20.04 -2.56
N PHE A 32 -5.54 -18.73 -2.23
CA PHE A 32 -6.08 -18.23 -0.97
C PHE A 32 -7.61 -18.01 -1.06
N PRO A 33 -8.36 -18.44 -0.04
CA PRO A 33 -9.79 -18.24 -0.01
C PRO A 33 -10.15 -16.75 0.02
N PHE A 34 -11.15 -16.37 -0.79
CA PHE A 34 -11.70 -15.01 -0.91
C PHE A 34 -10.94 -14.01 -1.81
N CYS A 35 -9.95 -14.44 -2.60
CA CYS A 35 -9.35 -13.59 -3.63
C CYS A 35 -10.17 -13.67 -4.92
N THR A 36 -10.73 -12.54 -5.36
CA THR A 36 -11.34 -12.41 -6.69
C THR A 36 -10.25 -11.89 -7.64
N ILE A 37 -9.98 -12.63 -8.71
CA ILE A 37 -8.99 -12.19 -9.71
C ILE A 37 -9.73 -11.24 -10.68
N GLU A 38 -9.39 -9.95 -10.59
CA GLU A 38 -9.82 -8.93 -11.56
C GLU A 38 -8.75 -8.76 -12.64
N PRO A 39 -9.11 -8.41 -13.89
CA PRO A 39 -8.12 -8.07 -14.92
C PRO A 39 -7.18 -6.95 -14.43
N ASN A 40 -5.90 -7.10 -14.73
CA ASN A 40 -4.84 -6.16 -14.32
C ASN A 40 -4.66 -6.00 -12.80
N THR A 41 -5.10 -6.95 -12.01
CA THR A 41 -4.87 -6.98 -10.55
C THR A 41 -3.99 -8.17 -10.20
N GLY A 42 -2.91 -7.89 -9.48
CA GLY A 42 -2.03 -8.89 -8.87
C GLY A 42 -2.29 -8.96 -7.36
N VAL A 43 -2.63 -10.15 -6.86
CA VAL A 43 -2.76 -10.42 -5.43
C VAL A 43 -1.48 -11.09 -4.96
N VAL A 44 -0.78 -10.48 -4.02
CA VAL A 44 0.52 -10.98 -3.56
C VAL A 44 0.51 -11.22 -2.05
N PRO A 45 1.15 -12.31 -1.56
CA PRO A 45 1.29 -12.53 -0.14
C PRO A 45 2.20 -11.48 0.48
N MET A 46 1.85 -11.03 1.69
CA MET A 46 2.70 -10.16 2.49
C MET A 46 3.85 -10.97 3.08
N PRO A 47 5.11 -10.67 2.78
CA PRO A 47 6.24 -11.37 3.35
C PRO A 47 6.37 -11.01 4.85
N ASP A 48 6.14 -11.97 5.71
CA ASP A 48 6.24 -11.81 7.16
C ASP A 48 6.88 -13.06 7.79
N PRO A 49 8.16 -13.01 8.17
CA PRO A 49 8.88 -14.15 8.74
C PRO A 49 8.31 -14.59 10.11
N ARG A 50 7.49 -13.76 10.75
CA ARG A 50 6.85 -14.12 12.02
C ARG A 50 5.81 -15.23 11.83
N LEU A 51 5.14 -15.25 10.68
CA LEU A 51 4.16 -16.28 10.35
C LEU A 51 4.79 -17.67 10.30
N ASP A 52 5.96 -17.79 9.67
CA ASP A 52 6.70 -19.05 9.56
C ASP A 52 7.17 -19.55 10.93
N LYS A 53 7.69 -18.65 11.77
CA LYS A 53 8.10 -19.02 13.14
C LYS A 53 6.96 -19.46 14.03
N LEU A 54 5.78 -18.84 13.90
CA LEU A 54 4.57 -19.31 14.58
C LEU A 54 4.17 -20.71 14.09
N ALA A 55 4.25 -20.95 12.78
CA ALA A 55 3.93 -22.23 12.18
C ALA A 55 4.90 -23.36 12.63
N GLU A 56 6.18 -23.06 12.78
CA GLU A 56 7.17 -24.01 13.32
C GLU A 56 6.83 -24.50 14.73
N ILE A 57 6.29 -23.62 15.58
CA ILE A 57 5.89 -23.95 16.95
C ILE A 57 4.56 -24.70 16.97
N VAL A 58 3.56 -24.18 16.26
CA VAL A 58 2.17 -24.71 16.31
C VAL A 58 2.01 -25.96 15.45
N LYS A 59 2.78 -26.09 14.36
CA LYS A 59 2.69 -27.16 13.37
C LYS A 59 1.27 -27.36 12.84
N PRO A 60 0.68 -26.30 12.24
CA PRO A 60 -0.71 -26.32 11.80
C PRO A 60 -0.89 -27.14 10.51
N GLN A 61 -2.12 -27.46 10.18
CA GLN A 61 -2.46 -28.10 8.90
C GLN A 61 -2.25 -27.15 7.70
N ARG A 62 -2.40 -25.81 7.91
CA ARG A 62 -2.18 -24.80 6.88
C ARG A 62 -1.67 -23.48 7.48
N VAL A 63 -0.95 -22.74 6.65
CA VAL A 63 -0.42 -21.42 6.97
C VAL A 63 -0.98 -20.42 5.94
N LEU A 64 -1.57 -19.34 6.41
CA LEU A 64 -2.21 -18.32 5.55
C LEU A 64 -1.62 -16.94 5.84
N PRO A 65 -0.83 -16.37 4.91
CA PRO A 65 -0.37 -14.98 5.01
C PRO A 65 -1.51 -14.00 4.75
N THR A 66 -1.30 -12.73 5.06
CA THR A 66 -2.13 -11.65 4.51
C THR A 66 -1.73 -11.41 3.06
N THR A 67 -2.60 -10.75 2.33
CA THR A 67 -2.37 -10.39 0.94
C THR A 67 -2.52 -8.89 0.71
N MET A 68 -1.83 -8.39 -0.29
CA MET A 68 -1.97 -7.03 -0.82
C MET A 68 -2.32 -7.11 -2.29
N GLU A 69 -3.16 -6.20 -2.77
CA GLU A 69 -3.55 -6.11 -4.16
C GLU A 69 -2.80 -4.97 -4.85
N PHE A 70 -2.17 -5.27 -5.98
CA PHE A 70 -1.59 -4.28 -6.87
C PHE A 70 -2.40 -4.23 -8.16
N VAL A 71 -2.73 -3.03 -8.61
CA VAL A 71 -3.51 -2.81 -9.82
C VAL A 71 -2.63 -2.12 -10.86
N ASP A 72 -2.43 -2.77 -12.02
CA ASP A 72 -1.74 -2.14 -13.15
C ASP A 72 -2.64 -1.10 -13.78
N ILE A 73 -2.28 0.15 -13.62
CA ILE A 73 -3.02 1.27 -14.20
C ILE A 73 -2.36 1.62 -15.54
N ALA A 74 -3.11 1.44 -16.62
CA ALA A 74 -2.64 1.71 -17.98
C ALA A 74 -2.03 3.11 -18.09
N GLY A 75 -0.92 3.22 -18.81
CA GLY A 75 -0.05 4.39 -18.81
C GLY A 75 -0.76 5.72 -19.10
N LEU A 76 -0.38 6.73 -18.36
CA LEU A 76 -0.81 8.11 -18.58
C LEU A 76 -0.26 8.63 -19.89
N VAL A 77 -1.11 9.27 -20.67
CA VAL A 77 -0.70 10.12 -21.79
C VAL A 77 -0.89 11.58 -21.35
N LYS A 78 0.08 12.43 -21.67
CA LYS A 78 0.00 13.87 -21.43
C LYS A 78 -1.33 14.42 -21.99
N GLY A 79 -2.10 15.14 -21.16
CA GLY A 79 -3.43 15.64 -21.54
C GLY A 79 -4.60 14.77 -21.04
N ALA A 80 -4.34 13.76 -20.22
CA ALA A 80 -5.36 12.85 -19.67
C ALA A 80 -6.49 13.57 -18.91
N SER A 81 -6.16 14.68 -18.24
CA SER A 81 -7.12 15.49 -17.48
C SER A 81 -8.10 16.28 -18.35
N LYS A 82 -7.81 16.46 -19.64
CA LYS A 82 -8.67 17.21 -20.58
C LYS A 82 -9.82 16.42 -21.19
N GLY A 83 -10.03 15.19 -20.73
CA GLY A 83 -11.31 14.49 -20.89
C GLY A 83 -11.51 13.70 -22.17
N GLU A 84 -10.49 13.41 -22.97
CA GLU A 84 -10.64 12.57 -24.15
C GLU A 84 -10.12 11.13 -23.93
N GLY A 85 -11.01 10.15 -23.94
CA GLY A 85 -10.68 8.74 -24.08
C GLY A 85 -10.01 8.07 -22.87
N LEU A 86 -8.85 7.46 -23.10
CA LEU A 86 -8.10 6.64 -22.11
C LEU A 86 -7.66 7.40 -20.85
N GLY A 87 -7.53 8.74 -20.93
CA GLY A 87 -7.12 9.57 -19.80
C GLY A 87 -8.13 9.59 -18.64
N ASN A 88 -9.41 9.64 -18.95
CA ASN A 88 -10.47 9.57 -17.94
C ASN A 88 -10.49 8.21 -17.23
N GLN A 89 -10.23 7.14 -17.96
CA GLN A 89 -10.18 5.79 -17.39
C GLN A 89 -8.99 5.64 -16.45
N PHE A 90 -7.81 6.19 -16.80
CA PHE A 90 -6.63 6.23 -15.95
C PHE A 90 -6.94 6.88 -14.59
N LEU A 91 -7.51 8.09 -14.61
CA LEU A 91 -7.86 8.83 -13.39
C LEU A 91 -8.92 8.11 -12.55
N THR A 92 -9.90 7.46 -13.20
CA THR A 92 -10.93 6.66 -12.53
C THR A 92 -10.31 5.45 -11.84
N ASN A 93 -9.42 4.74 -12.52
CA ASN A 93 -8.75 3.57 -11.95
C ASN A 93 -7.88 3.95 -10.72
N ILE A 94 -7.20 5.10 -10.76
CA ILE A 94 -6.47 5.59 -9.57
C ILE A 94 -7.45 5.90 -8.42
N ARG A 95 -8.63 6.46 -8.69
CA ARG A 95 -9.61 6.76 -7.64
C ARG A 95 -10.04 5.53 -6.87
N GLU A 96 -10.08 4.38 -7.51
CA GLU A 96 -10.49 3.10 -6.92
C GLU A 96 -9.40 2.43 -6.07
N THR A 97 -8.20 3.01 -6.00
CA THR A 97 -7.09 2.51 -5.17
C THR A 97 -6.90 3.35 -3.92
N GLU A 98 -6.33 2.79 -2.87
CA GLU A 98 -6.05 3.47 -1.60
C GLU A 98 -4.69 4.15 -1.57
N ALA A 99 -3.73 3.65 -2.37
CA ALA A 99 -2.37 4.20 -2.48
C ALA A 99 -1.86 4.16 -3.92
N ILE A 100 -0.81 4.90 -4.19
CA ILE A 100 -0.14 4.98 -5.50
C ILE A 100 1.29 4.45 -5.37
N GLY A 101 1.66 3.50 -6.22
CA GLY A 101 3.04 3.10 -6.48
C GLY A 101 3.50 3.68 -7.81
N HIS A 102 4.27 4.75 -7.76
CA HIS A 102 4.74 5.47 -8.95
C HIS A 102 6.09 4.93 -9.38
N VAL A 103 6.12 4.17 -10.47
CA VAL A 103 7.35 3.64 -11.07
C VAL A 103 8.06 4.72 -11.85
N VAL A 104 9.32 4.99 -11.49
CA VAL A 104 10.16 6.02 -12.09
C VAL A 104 11.44 5.39 -12.62
N ARG A 105 11.80 5.71 -13.86
CA ARG A 105 13.04 5.23 -14.47
C ARG A 105 14.25 5.99 -13.94
N CYS A 106 15.19 5.28 -13.32
CA CYS A 106 16.43 5.82 -12.76
C CYS A 106 17.67 5.14 -13.34
N PHE A 107 17.64 4.79 -14.64
CA PHE A 107 18.74 4.14 -15.35
C PHE A 107 18.79 4.56 -16.82
N GLU A 108 19.96 4.53 -17.42
CA GLU A 108 20.15 4.69 -18.85
C GLU A 108 20.28 3.33 -19.55
N ASN A 109 19.63 3.21 -20.69
CA ASN A 109 19.75 2.04 -21.57
C ASN A 109 19.39 2.47 -23.00
N ASP A 110 20.38 2.44 -23.90
CA ASP A 110 20.24 2.87 -25.27
C ASP A 110 19.26 2.02 -26.09
N ASN A 111 19.01 0.79 -25.65
CA ASN A 111 18.04 -0.11 -26.29
C ASN A 111 16.59 0.13 -25.88
N ILE A 112 16.37 0.95 -24.85
CA ILE A 112 15.03 1.30 -24.33
C ILE A 112 14.79 2.78 -24.51
N VAL A 113 14.00 3.13 -25.52
CA VAL A 113 13.67 4.54 -25.82
C VAL A 113 12.83 5.14 -24.70
N HIS A 114 13.27 6.27 -24.13
CA HIS A 114 12.45 7.07 -23.25
C HIS A 114 11.47 7.95 -24.05
N VAL A 115 10.25 8.12 -23.53
CA VAL A 115 9.16 8.87 -24.21
C VAL A 115 9.58 10.32 -24.52
N ALA A 116 10.33 10.95 -23.62
CA ALA A 116 10.85 12.31 -23.78
C ALA A 116 12.22 12.38 -24.49
N GLY A 117 12.77 11.24 -24.93
CA GLY A 117 14.08 11.17 -25.57
C GLY A 117 15.29 11.26 -24.63
N LYS A 118 15.07 11.48 -23.35
CA LYS A 118 16.09 11.49 -22.27
C LYS A 118 15.50 10.93 -20.98
N VAL A 119 16.35 10.39 -20.12
CA VAL A 119 15.96 9.98 -18.76
C VAL A 119 15.97 11.20 -17.86
N ASP A 120 14.81 11.56 -17.34
CA ASP A 120 14.64 12.69 -16.39
C ASP A 120 13.54 12.36 -15.38
N PRO A 121 13.90 11.78 -14.22
CA PRO A 121 12.93 11.40 -13.21
C PRO A 121 12.06 12.54 -12.69
N ALA A 122 12.61 13.75 -12.61
CA ALA A 122 11.86 14.92 -12.16
C ALA A 122 10.75 15.29 -13.15
N GLU A 123 11.05 15.30 -14.44
CA GLU A 123 10.08 15.59 -15.51
C GLU A 123 9.01 14.46 -15.60
N ASP A 124 9.41 13.21 -15.41
CA ASP A 124 8.49 12.06 -15.41
C ASP A 124 7.49 12.17 -14.25
N ILE A 125 7.97 12.48 -13.04
CA ILE A 125 7.13 12.68 -11.86
C ILE A 125 6.21 13.89 -12.05
N GLU A 126 6.75 15.02 -12.50
CA GLU A 126 5.99 16.24 -12.73
C GLU A 126 4.85 16.02 -13.75
N THR A 127 5.09 15.24 -14.79
CA THR A 127 4.08 14.93 -15.81
C THR A 127 2.87 14.24 -15.20
N ILE A 128 3.07 13.20 -14.40
CA ILE A 128 1.98 12.47 -13.74
C ILE A 128 1.32 13.34 -12.65
N ASN A 129 2.10 14.00 -11.81
CA ASN A 129 1.60 14.84 -10.74
C ASN A 129 0.76 16.01 -11.26
N THR A 130 1.14 16.61 -12.39
CA THR A 130 0.37 17.67 -13.03
C THR A 130 -1.01 17.19 -13.47
N GLU A 131 -1.11 16.01 -14.08
CA GLU A 131 -2.40 15.46 -14.50
C GLU A 131 -3.31 15.12 -13.30
N LEU A 132 -2.74 14.62 -12.22
CA LEU A 132 -3.47 14.38 -10.97
C LEU A 132 -3.97 15.69 -10.35
N ALA A 133 -3.10 16.72 -10.31
CA ALA A 133 -3.45 18.03 -9.78
C ALA A 133 -4.53 18.74 -10.60
N LEU A 134 -4.48 18.67 -11.93
CA LEU A 134 -5.52 19.23 -12.80
C LEU A 134 -6.88 18.56 -12.60
N SER A 135 -6.90 17.22 -12.42
CA SER A 135 -8.12 16.50 -12.11
C SER A 135 -8.71 16.91 -10.75
N ASP A 136 -7.84 17.09 -9.75
CA ASP A 136 -8.27 17.52 -8.42
C ASP A 136 -8.69 18.98 -8.38
N LEU A 137 -8.04 19.84 -9.17
CA LEU A 137 -8.42 21.23 -9.32
C LEU A 137 -9.87 21.37 -9.79
N ASP A 138 -10.25 20.65 -10.86
CA ASP A 138 -11.63 20.62 -11.35
C ASP A 138 -12.61 20.07 -10.28
N THR A 139 -12.22 19.03 -9.53
CA THR A 139 -13.02 18.50 -8.43
C THR A 139 -13.20 19.52 -7.32
N CYS A 140 -12.14 20.23 -6.95
CA CYS A 140 -12.13 21.26 -5.91
C CYS A 140 -13.05 22.44 -6.31
N GLU A 141 -12.89 22.97 -7.51
CA GLU A 141 -13.71 24.08 -8.03
C GLU A 141 -15.22 23.72 -8.07
N ARG A 142 -15.54 22.53 -8.54
CA ARG A 142 -16.93 22.05 -8.54
C ARG A 142 -17.50 21.91 -7.13
N ALA A 143 -16.71 21.42 -6.18
CA ALA A 143 -17.14 21.30 -4.78
C ALA A 143 -17.37 22.69 -4.15
N MET A 144 -16.46 23.63 -4.39
CA MET A 144 -16.60 25.02 -3.93
C MET A 144 -17.85 25.69 -4.51
N HIS A 145 -18.08 25.57 -5.80
CA HIS A 145 -19.27 26.12 -6.45
C HIS A 145 -20.58 25.57 -5.86
N ARG A 146 -20.63 24.24 -5.62
CA ARG A 146 -21.79 23.57 -5.01
C ARG A 146 -22.07 24.04 -3.59
N ASN A 147 -21.04 24.28 -2.79
CA ASN A 147 -21.17 24.66 -1.39
C ASN A 147 -21.33 26.17 -1.15
N GLN A 148 -20.98 27.00 -2.11
CA GLN A 148 -20.94 28.47 -1.96
C GLN A 148 -22.26 29.07 -1.46
N LYS A 149 -23.42 28.64 -2.01
CA LYS A 149 -24.74 29.15 -1.61
C LYS A 149 -25.10 28.71 -0.19
N LYS A 150 -24.84 27.44 0.14
CA LYS A 150 -25.13 26.87 1.47
C LYS A 150 -24.26 27.51 2.55
N ALA A 151 -22.99 27.69 2.28
CA ALA A 151 -22.07 28.35 3.21
C ALA A 151 -22.48 29.82 3.48
N LYS A 152 -22.87 30.58 2.46
CA LYS A 152 -23.43 31.94 2.61
C LYS A 152 -24.72 31.95 3.37
N GLY A 153 -25.53 30.91 3.28
CA GLY A 153 -26.77 30.71 4.04
C GLY A 153 -26.57 30.31 5.51
N GLY A 154 -25.32 30.14 5.95
CA GLY A 154 -25.01 29.83 7.35
C GLY A 154 -24.89 28.35 7.68
N ASP A 155 -24.93 27.45 6.67
CA ASP A 155 -24.71 26.02 6.87
C ASP A 155 -23.28 25.77 7.38
N LYS A 156 -23.17 25.20 8.57
CA LYS A 156 -21.88 24.98 9.25
C LYS A 156 -21.01 23.95 8.55
N VAL A 157 -21.63 22.90 7.99
CA VAL A 157 -20.90 21.84 7.28
C VAL A 157 -20.32 22.39 5.99
N ALA A 158 -21.14 23.13 5.22
CA ALA A 158 -20.67 23.76 4.00
C ALA A 158 -19.58 24.82 4.26
N LYS A 159 -19.64 25.56 5.36
CA LYS A 159 -18.58 26.51 5.75
C LYS A 159 -17.28 25.81 6.05
N ALA A 160 -17.32 24.75 6.89
CA ALA A 160 -16.11 23.99 7.23
C ALA A 160 -15.46 23.36 5.97
N GLU A 161 -16.27 22.83 5.04
CA GLU A 161 -15.76 22.31 3.78
C GLU A 161 -15.13 23.41 2.90
N MET A 162 -15.78 24.58 2.80
CA MET A 162 -15.24 25.72 2.05
C MET A 162 -13.88 26.17 2.58
N GLU A 163 -13.72 26.25 3.90
CA GLU A 163 -12.45 26.62 4.55
C GLU A 163 -11.32 25.68 4.18
N VAL A 164 -11.57 24.37 4.12
CA VAL A 164 -10.57 23.38 3.70
C VAL A 164 -10.27 23.50 2.20
N LEU A 165 -11.30 23.64 1.37
CA LEU A 165 -11.14 23.78 -0.08
C LEU A 165 -10.38 25.06 -0.47
N GLU A 166 -10.58 26.16 0.27
CA GLU A 166 -9.83 27.42 0.09
C GLU A 166 -8.34 27.26 0.43
N LYS A 167 -7.95 26.32 1.29
CA LYS A 167 -6.54 25.95 1.49
C LYS A 167 -6.01 25.09 0.36
N CYS A 168 -6.82 24.17 -0.17
CA CYS A 168 -6.43 23.25 -1.22
C CYS A 168 -6.26 23.93 -2.58
N LEU A 169 -7.14 24.87 -2.93
CA LEU A 169 -7.21 25.48 -4.26
C LEU A 169 -5.89 26.11 -4.72
N PRO A 170 -5.25 27.03 -3.97
CA PRO A 170 -4.00 27.67 -4.43
C PRO A 170 -2.85 26.67 -4.56
N HIS A 171 -2.88 25.58 -3.81
CA HIS A 171 -1.88 24.52 -3.87
C HIS A 171 -2.03 23.70 -5.15
N LEU A 172 -3.27 23.34 -5.50
CA LEU A 172 -3.60 22.62 -6.73
C LEU A 172 -3.35 23.46 -7.99
N GLU A 173 -3.61 24.77 -7.96
CA GLU A 173 -3.32 25.70 -9.06
C GLU A 173 -1.83 25.73 -9.45
N LYS A 174 -0.96 25.44 -8.49
CA LYS A 174 0.49 25.32 -8.69
C LYS A 174 0.94 23.89 -8.99
N ALA A 175 0.02 23.00 -9.33
CA ALA A 175 0.26 21.56 -9.49
C ALA A 175 0.88 20.89 -8.25
N GLY A 176 0.63 21.43 -7.05
CA GLY A 176 1.08 20.86 -5.78
C GLY A 176 0.26 19.65 -5.37
N MET A 177 0.93 18.68 -4.73
CA MET A 177 0.28 17.49 -4.19
C MET A 177 -0.34 17.80 -2.82
N LEU A 178 -1.63 17.52 -2.63
CA LEU A 178 -2.32 17.79 -1.36
C LEU A 178 -1.74 16.99 -0.19
N ARG A 179 -1.07 15.86 -0.46
CA ARG A 179 -0.34 15.11 0.58
C ARG A 179 0.83 15.89 1.20
N ALA A 180 1.35 16.91 0.49
CA ALA A 180 2.40 17.80 0.98
C ALA A 180 1.83 19.03 1.72
N LEU A 181 0.51 19.23 1.67
CA LEU A 181 -0.16 20.33 2.37
C LEU A 181 -0.45 19.93 3.81
N ASP A 182 -0.17 20.82 4.77
CA ASP A 182 -0.47 20.60 6.17
C ASP A 182 -1.99 20.71 6.43
N LEU A 183 -2.65 19.58 6.41
CA LEU A 183 -4.07 19.40 6.70
C LEU A 183 -4.22 18.53 7.94
N SER A 184 -5.05 18.97 8.89
CA SER A 184 -5.39 18.16 10.06
C SER A 184 -6.21 16.92 9.67
N ASP A 185 -6.30 15.96 10.59
CA ASP A 185 -7.10 14.74 10.34
C ASP A 185 -8.60 15.07 10.23
N GLU A 186 -9.08 16.10 10.94
CA GLU A 186 -10.44 16.60 10.81
C GLU A 186 -10.65 17.22 9.41
N GLU A 187 -9.72 18.02 8.92
CA GLU A 187 -9.78 18.62 7.58
C GLU A 187 -9.77 17.55 6.49
N LYS A 188 -8.90 16.54 6.61
CA LYS A 188 -8.88 15.39 5.70
C LYS A 188 -10.19 14.59 5.75
N ALA A 189 -10.80 14.43 6.93
CA ALA A 189 -12.08 13.75 7.07
C ALA A 189 -13.21 14.49 6.37
N ILE A 190 -13.26 15.84 6.43
CA ILE A 190 -14.26 16.68 5.77
C ILE A 190 -14.24 16.50 4.25
N ILE A 191 -13.06 16.41 3.63
CA ILE A 191 -12.91 16.32 2.17
C ILE A 191 -12.74 14.88 1.65
N ARG A 192 -12.76 13.87 2.52
CA ARG A 192 -12.53 12.46 2.16
C ARG A 192 -13.41 11.97 1.02
N TYR A 193 -14.69 12.37 1.00
CA TYR A 193 -15.66 11.94 -0.02
C TYR A 193 -15.33 12.45 -1.43
N LEU A 194 -14.50 13.50 -1.57
CA LEU A 194 -14.05 14.03 -2.85
C LEU A 194 -13.01 13.14 -3.53
N SER A 195 -12.41 12.22 -2.77
CA SER A 195 -11.43 11.24 -3.27
C SER A 195 -10.31 11.90 -4.09
N PHE A 196 -9.72 12.96 -3.54
CA PHE A 196 -8.61 13.66 -4.18
C PHE A 196 -7.44 12.71 -4.45
N LEU A 197 -6.99 12.69 -5.70
CA LEU A 197 -5.89 11.84 -6.17
C LEU A 197 -4.54 12.28 -5.58
N THR A 198 -4.33 13.59 -5.47
CA THR A 198 -3.10 14.18 -4.93
C THR A 198 -2.98 14.07 -3.42
N LEU A 199 -4.03 13.66 -2.72
CA LEU A 199 -4.04 13.38 -1.28
C LEU A 199 -3.68 11.92 -0.97
N LYS A 200 -3.75 11.02 -1.97
CA LYS A 200 -3.45 9.60 -1.76
C LYS A 200 -2.01 9.40 -1.32
N PRO A 201 -1.79 8.51 -0.33
CA PRO A 201 -0.44 8.07 0.03
C PRO A 201 0.29 7.55 -1.20
N THR A 202 1.54 7.96 -1.38
CA THR A 202 2.33 7.62 -2.57
C THR A 202 3.71 7.11 -2.19
N MET A 203 4.16 6.03 -2.83
CA MET A 203 5.55 5.61 -2.86
C MET A 203 6.10 5.73 -4.27
N TYR A 204 7.34 6.18 -4.38
CA TYR A 204 8.08 6.17 -5.62
C TYR A 204 8.88 4.86 -5.70
N ILE A 205 8.60 4.06 -6.71
CA ILE A 205 9.32 2.83 -7.01
C ILE A 205 10.38 3.19 -8.04
N ALA A 206 11.60 3.45 -7.55
CA ALA A 206 12.71 3.87 -8.40
C ALA A 206 13.33 2.64 -9.06
N ASN A 207 13.11 2.50 -10.37
CA ASN A 207 13.68 1.40 -11.15
C ASN A 207 15.10 1.75 -11.56
N VAL A 208 16.07 1.01 -11.02
CA VAL A 208 17.51 1.20 -11.23
C VAL A 208 18.11 0.01 -11.97
N ASN A 209 19.33 0.16 -12.50
CA ASN A 209 20.16 -0.97 -12.94
C ASN A 209 20.70 -1.76 -11.74
N GLU A 210 21.30 -2.92 -11.98
CA GLU A 210 21.89 -3.80 -10.98
C GLU A 210 22.92 -3.07 -10.09
N ASP A 211 23.71 -2.18 -10.66
CA ASP A 211 24.71 -1.34 -10.00
C ASP A 211 24.21 0.05 -9.58
N GLY A 212 22.92 0.34 -9.80
CA GLY A 212 22.33 1.67 -9.66
C GLY A 212 21.71 1.98 -8.30
N PHE A 213 21.93 1.16 -7.29
CA PHE A 213 21.37 1.38 -5.94
C PHE A 213 22.15 2.44 -5.15
N GLU A 214 23.41 2.65 -5.49
CA GLU A 214 24.30 3.64 -4.88
C GLU A 214 24.87 4.58 -5.95
N ASN A 215 25.26 5.79 -5.53
CA ASN A 215 25.88 6.79 -6.41
C ASN A 215 25.07 7.07 -7.70
N ASN A 216 23.75 7.07 -7.60
CA ASN A 216 22.82 7.26 -8.71
C ASN A 216 22.14 8.63 -8.60
N PRO A 217 22.54 9.63 -9.44
CA PRO A 217 21.95 10.98 -9.41
C PRO A 217 20.45 10.99 -9.70
N TYR A 218 19.93 10.07 -10.51
CA TYR A 218 18.51 9.93 -10.80
C TYR A 218 17.74 9.51 -9.55
N LEU A 219 18.26 8.52 -8.81
CA LEU A 219 17.68 8.06 -7.55
C LEU A 219 17.71 9.17 -6.49
N ASP A 220 18.79 9.95 -6.42
CA ASP A 220 18.90 11.07 -5.48
C ASP A 220 17.87 12.18 -5.80
N THR A 221 17.58 12.41 -7.08
CA THR A 221 16.52 13.33 -7.51
C THR A 221 15.15 12.86 -7.02
N VAL A 222 14.83 11.58 -7.18
CA VAL A 222 13.57 11.01 -6.69
C VAL A 222 13.45 11.11 -5.17
N ARG A 223 14.54 10.84 -4.44
CA ARG A 223 14.57 10.97 -2.98
C ARG A 223 14.27 12.39 -2.50
N LYS A 224 14.84 13.42 -3.17
CA LYS A 224 14.56 14.83 -2.85
C LYS A 224 13.09 15.20 -3.06
N ILE A 225 12.50 14.74 -4.15
CA ILE A 225 11.08 14.99 -4.44
C ILE A 225 10.20 14.31 -3.39
N ALA A 226 10.48 13.05 -3.09
CA ALA A 226 9.74 12.28 -2.10
C ALA A 226 9.82 12.90 -0.70
N GLU A 227 10.99 13.36 -0.27
CA GLU A 227 11.18 14.03 1.01
C GLU A 227 10.33 15.30 1.12
N ALA A 228 10.28 16.11 0.06
CA ALA A 228 9.47 17.34 0.02
C ALA A 228 7.96 17.07 0.11
N GLU A 229 7.51 15.89 -0.29
CA GLU A 229 6.09 15.49 -0.26
C GLU A 229 5.74 14.60 0.96
N GLY A 230 6.72 14.20 1.75
CA GLY A 230 6.54 13.19 2.80
C GLY A 230 6.25 11.78 2.25
N SER A 231 6.68 11.49 1.02
CA SER A 231 6.51 10.21 0.35
C SER A 231 7.72 9.29 0.56
N VAL A 232 7.55 8.00 0.29
CA VAL A 232 8.58 6.96 0.46
C VAL A 232 9.21 6.62 -0.89
N VAL A 233 10.51 6.30 -0.92
CA VAL A 233 11.21 5.79 -2.10
C VAL A 233 11.65 4.36 -1.87
N VAL A 234 11.34 3.47 -2.80
CA VAL A 234 11.74 2.07 -2.80
C VAL A 234 12.54 1.81 -4.08
N PRO A 235 13.88 1.74 -4.02
CA PRO A 235 14.68 1.38 -5.19
C PRO A 235 14.58 -0.12 -5.45
N VAL A 236 14.35 -0.48 -6.72
CA VAL A 236 14.29 -1.86 -7.22
C VAL A 236 14.98 -1.95 -8.56
N CYS A 237 15.48 -3.13 -8.91
CA CYS A 237 15.89 -3.44 -10.28
C CYS A 237 14.85 -4.38 -10.89
N ALA A 238 13.96 -3.86 -11.72
CA ALA A 238 12.88 -4.64 -12.31
C ALA A 238 13.38 -5.81 -13.16
N ALA A 239 14.56 -5.72 -13.74
CA ALA A 239 15.19 -6.82 -14.48
C ALA A 239 15.54 -7.99 -13.55
N ILE A 240 16.23 -7.72 -12.44
CA ILE A 240 16.56 -8.73 -11.42
C ILE A 240 15.28 -9.37 -10.86
N GLU A 241 14.26 -8.57 -10.56
CA GLU A 241 12.99 -9.09 -10.04
C GLU A 241 12.27 -10.00 -11.04
N ALA A 242 12.36 -9.67 -12.35
CA ALA A 242 11.81 -10.52 -13.39
C ALA A 242 12.56 -11.86 -13.47
N ASP A 243 13.88 -11.84 -13.37
CA ASP A 243 14.70 -13.06 -13.38
C ASP A 243 14.40 -13.92 -12.14
N ILE A 244 14.36 -13.35 -10.95
CA ILE A 244 14.00 -14.04 -9.69
C ILE A 244 12.62 -14.70 -9.78
N ALA A 245 11.65 -14.04 -10.42
CA ALA A 245 10.30 -14.57 -10.59
C ALA A 245 10.18 -15.77 -11.53
N GLU A 246 11.19 -16.03 -12.36
CA GLU A 246 11.24 -17.19 -13.28
C GLU A 246 11.90 -18.42 -12.64
N LEU A 247 12.65 -18.26 -11.56
CA LEU A 247 13.45 -19.30 -10.92
C LEU A 247 12.62 -20.11 -9.92
N ASP A 248 12.96 -21.40 -9.78
CA ASP A 248 12.45 -22.20 -8.67
C ASP A 248 13.11 -21.80 -7.34
N ASP A 249 12.70 -22.40 -6.22
CA ASP A 249 13.16 -21.98 -4.89
C ASP A 249 14.67 -22.19 -4.68
N GLU A 250 15.24 -23.30 -5.20
CA GLU A 250 16.66 -23.62 -5.07
C GLU A 250 17.52 -22.68 -5.96
N GLU A 251 17.11 -22.52 -7.21
CA GLU A 251 17.76 -21.60 -8.15
C GLU A 251 17.69 -20.15 -7.67
N ARG A 252 16.60 -19.76 -7.06
CA ARG A 252 16.38 -18.41 -6.49
C ARG A 252 17.33 -18.11 -5.35
N GLU A 253 17.48 -19.06 -4.41
CA GLU A 253 18.42 -18.89 -3.29
C GLU A 253 19.86 -18.75 -3.79
N GLU A 254 20.30 -19.60 -4.73
CA GLU A 254 21.63 -19.54 -5.32
C GLU A 254 21.86 -18.21 -6.06
N PHE A 255 20.92 -17.79 -6.90
CA PHE A 255 20.99 -16.53 -7.65
C PHE A 255 21.08 -15.30 -6.73
N MET A 256 20.25 -15.27 -5.69
CA MET A 256 20.26 -14.18 -4.71
C MET A 256 21.57 -14.15 -3.90
N GLN A 257 22.10 -15.32 -3.53
CA GLN A 257 23.37 -15.42 -2.84
C GLN A 257 24.54 -14.91 -3.70
N ASP A 258 24.55 -15.26 -4.98
CA ASP A 258 25.57 -14.80 -5.95
C ASP A 258 25.56 -13.28 -6.13
N LEU A 259 24.38 -12.67 -6.08
CA LEU A 259 24.22 -11.22 -6.15
C LEU A 259 24.36 -10.49 -4.80
N GLY A 260 24.51 -11.23 -3.69
CA GLY A 260 24.55 -10.64 -2.34
C GLY A 260 23.23 -10.02 -1.92
N ILE A 261 22.10 -10.51 -2.43
CA ILE A 261 20.75 -10.03 -2.13
C ILE A 261 20.12 -10.90 -1.04
N GLU A 262 19.73 -10.29 0.08
CA GLU A 262 19.13 -11.02 1.21
C GLU A 262 17.66 -11.40 0.94
N GLU A 263 16.93 -10.57 0.19
CA GLU A 263 15.53 -10.79 -0.15
C GLU A 263 15.18 -10.13 -1.50
N PRO A 264 14.15 -10.62 -2.23
CA PRO A 264 13.65 -9.94 -3.42
C PRO A 264 13.26 -8.48 -3.14
N GLY A 265 13.59 -7.57 -4.06
CA GLY A 265 13.22 -6.16 -3.94
C GLY A 265 11.70 -5.93 -3.93
N LEU A 266 10.94 -6.84 -4.56
CA LEU A 266 9.47 -6.85 -4.50
C LEU A 266 8.93 -6.96 -3.07
N ASN A 267 9.60 -7.69 -2.18
CA ASN A 267 9.22 -7.78 -0.78
C ASN A 267 9.26 -6.41 -0.09
N ARG A 268 10.24 -5.58 -0.45
CA ARG A 268 10.33 -4.19 0.05
C ARG A 268 9.19 -3.32 -0.48
N VAL A 269 8.82 -3.47 -1.76
CA VAL A 269 7.67 -2.77 -2.36
C VAL A 269 6.37 -3.16 -1.64
N ILE A 270 6.15 -4.45 -1.40
CA ILE A 270 4.95 -4.95 -0.72
C ILE A 270 4.87 -4.40 0.70
N ARG A 271 5.98 -4.48 1.47
CA ARG A 271 6.02 -3.93 2.84
C ARG A 271 5.86 -2.42 2.89
N ALA A 272 6.46 -1.70 1.95
CA ALA A 272 6.30 -0.25 1.85
C ALA A 272 4.85 0.15 1.55
N GLY A 273 4.18 -0.55 0.64
CA GLY A 273 2.77 -0.35 0.35
C GLY A 273 1.87 -0.63 1.56
N TYR A 274 2.18 -1.67 2.31
CA TYR A 274 1.47 -2.04 3.53
C TYR A 274 1.62 -0.95 4.62
N ALA A 275 2.84 -0.49 4.85
CA ALA A 275 3.11 0.59 5.80
C ALA A 275 2.51 1.93 5.36
N LEU A 276 2.52 2.23 4.05
CA LEU A 276 1.97 3.45 3.47
C LEU A 276 0.45 3.59 3.72
N LEU A 277 -0.23 2.47 3.88
CA LEU A 277 -1.67 2.41 4.15
C LEU A 277 -1.99 2.35 5.65
N ASP A 278 -1.01 2.59 6.53
CA ASP A 278 -1.15 2.47 7.98
C ASP A 278 -1.75 1.13 8.41
N LEU A 279 -1.27 0.05 7.81
CA LEU A 279 -1.70 -1.31 8.09
C LEU A 279 -0.75 -2.00 9.05
N GLN A 280 -1.30 -2.89 9.85
CA GLN A 280 -0.56 -3.78 10.74
C GLN A 280 -1.16 -5.18 10.73
N THR A 281 -0.42 -6.14 11.28
CA THR A 281 -0.77 -7.55 11.27
C THR A 281 -0.97 -8.07 12.70
N TYR A 282 -2.05 -8.80 12.94
CA TYR A 282 -2.17 -9.69 14.07
C TYR A 282 -2.29 -11.14 13.58
N PHE A 283 -2.08 -12.09 14.47
CA PHE A 283 -2.10 -13.52 14.15
C PHE A 283 -3.17 -14.27 14.94
N THR A 284 -3.72 -15.30 14.31
CA THR A 284 -4.42 -16.37 15.00
C THR A 284 -3.62 -17.65 14.83
N ALA A 285 -3.43 -18.40 15.92
CA ALA A 285 -2.60 -19.60 15.94
C ALA A 285 -3.38 -20.78 16.51
N GLY A 286 -3.62 -21.80 15.70
CA GLY A 286 -4.32 -23.01 16.08
C GLY A 286 -3.89 -24.21 15.26
N VAL A 287 -4.24 -25.41 15.70
CA VAL A 287 -3.87 -26.69 15.05
C VAL A 287 -4.35 -26.77 13.60
N LYS A 288 -5.50 -26.18 13.30
CA LYS A 288 -6.04 -26.18 11.93
C LYS A 288 -5.33 -25.19 11.03
N GLU A 289 -5.07 -23.99 11.55
CA GLU A 289 -4.37 -22.96 10.79
C GLU A 289 -3.62 -21.98 11.70
N VAL A 290 -2.51 -21.46 11.17
CA VAL A 290 -1.87 -20.22 11.60
C VAL A 290 -2.09 -19.21 10.51
N ARG A 291 -2.65 -18.05 10.88
CA ARG A 291 -3.05 -17.04 9.90
C ARG A 291 -2.69 -15.64 10.34
N ALA A 292 -2.20 -14.87 9.38
CA ALA A 292 -1.99 -13.43 9.52
C ALA A 292 -3.24 -12.67 9.05
N TRP A 293 -3.59 -11.60 9.78
CA TRP A 293 -4.76 -10.76 9.52
C TRP A 293 -4.35 -9.30 9.43
N THR A 294 -4.84 -8.62 8.41
CA THR A 294 -4.59 -7.19 8.20
C THR A 294 -5.63 -6.33 8.90
N ILE A 295 -5.17 -5.37 9.68
CA ILE A 295 -5.99 -4.34 10.32
C ILE A 295 -5.32 -2.97 10.18
N PRO A 296 -6.08 -1.87 10.21
CA PRO A 296 -5.50 -0.53 10.37
C PRO A 296 -4.77 -0.40 11.70
N VAL A 297 -3.71 0.40 11.71
CA VAL A 297 -3.07 0.83 12.96
C VAL A 297 -4.09 1.59 13.80
N GLY A 298 -4.14 1.31 15.10
CA GLY A 298 -5.13 1.87 16.01
C GLY A 298 -6.45 1.12 16.09
N ALA A 299 -6.60 -0.01 15.39
CA ALA A 299 -7.80 -0.85 15.46
C ALA A 299 -7.99 -1.44 16.86
N THR A 300 -9.23 -1.40 17.33
CA THR A 300 -9.64 -2.06 18.59
C THR A 300 -9.83 -3.56 18.40
N VAL A 301 -9.83 -4.31 19.51
CA VAL A 301 -10.01 -5.76 19.46
C VAL A 301 -11.32 -6.20 18.78
N PRO A 302 -12.48 -5.57 19.02
CA PRO A 302 -13.70 -5.92 18.29
C PRO A 302 -13.57 -5.71 16.77
N GLN A 303 -12.94 -4.62 16.34
CA GLN A 303 -12.68 -4.33 14.92
C GLN A 303 -11.76 -5.41 14.29
N ALA A 304 -10.74 -5.84 15.04
CA ALA A 304 -9.88 -6.94 14.61
C ALA A 304 -10.66 -8.26 14.50
N ALA A 305 -11.50 -8.58 15.48
CA ALA A 305 -12.38 -9.75 15.44
C ALA A 305 -13.35 -9.71 14.23
N GLY A 306 -13.83 -8.53 13.88
CA GLY A 306 -14.69 -8.29 12.72
C GLY A 306 -14.04 -8.62 11.38
N LYS A 307 -12.70 -8.63 11.30
CA LYS A 307 -11.97 -9.08 10.10
C LYS A 307 -12.11 -10.57 9.86
N ILE A 308 -12.31 -11.36 10.92
CA ILE A 308 -12.56 -12.80 10.82
C ILE A 308 -14.01 -13.02 10.39
N HIS A 309 -14.95 -12.45 11.14
CA HIS A 309 -16.38 -12.49 10.86
C HIS A 309 -17.12 -11.40 11.60
N THR A 310 -18.18 -10.84 10.97
CA THR A 310 -18.99 -9.76 11.57
C THR A 310 -19.65 -10.17 12.91
N ASP A 311 -19.97 -11.44 13.08
CA ASP A 311 -20.56 -11.94 14.32
C ASP A 311 -19.54 -11.91 15.47
N PHE A 312 -18.23 -12.07 15.18
CA PHE A 312 -17.17 -11.96 16.19
C PHE A 312 -17.07 -10.55 16.73
N GLU A 313 -17.27 -9.54 15.88
CA GLU A 313 -17.32 -8.15 16.31
C GLU A 313 -18.56 -7.84 17.16
N LYS A 314 -19.74 -8.27 16.70
CA LYS A 314 -21.02 -8.01 17.37
C LYS A 314 -21.13 -8.72 18.71
N GLY A 315 -20.73 -9.99 18.75
CA GLY A 315 -20.79 -10.85 19.92
C GLY A 315 -19.52 -10.84 20.79
N PHE A 316 -18.59 -9.93 20.54
CA PHE A 316 -17.30 -9.87 21.22
C PHE A 316 -17.44 -9.81 22.74
N ILE A 317 -16.72 -10.69 23.45
CA ILE A 317 -16.64 -10.72 24.89
C ILE A 317 -15.27 -10.25 25.38
N ARG A 318 -14.21 -10.95 24.95
CA ARG A 318 -12.80 -10.67 25.28
C ARG A 318 -11.89 -11.42 24.31
N ALA A 319 -10.62 -11.04 24.25
CA ALA A 319 -9.59 -11.76 23.53
C ALA A 319 -8.47 -12.22 24.47
N GLN A 320 -8.07 -13.46 24.32
CA GLN A 320 -6.81 -13.94 24.89
C GLN A 320 -5.69 -13.50 23.96
N THR A 321 -4.76 -12.71 24.48
CA THR A 321 -3.74 -12.02 23.69
C THR A 321 -2.36 -12.32 24.25
N ILE A 322 -1.44 -12.74 23.37
CA ILE A 322 -0.03 -12.98 23.65
C ILE A 322 0.77 -12.17 22.65
N SER A 323 1.78 -11.42 23.10
CA SER A 323 2.68 -10.76 22.14
C SER A 323 3.44 -11.82 21.32
N TYR A 324 3.78 -11.50 20.08
CA TYR A 324 4.59 -12.40 19.24
C TYR A 324 5.86 -12.83 19.98
N ASN A 325 6.59 -11.89 20.57
CA ASN A 325 7.84 -12.18 21.29
C ASN A 325 7.64 -13.15 22.46
N ASP A 326 6.58 -12.97 23.26
CA ASP A 326 6.27 -13.89 24.34
C ASP A 326 5.86 -15.27 23.81
N PHE A 327 5.09 -15.31 22.72
CA PHE A 327 4.69 -16.58 22.11
C PHE A 327 5.91 -17.40 21.65
N ILE A 328 6.88 -16.76 21.01
CA ILE A 328 8.12 -17.41 20.57
C ILE A 328 9.00 -17.80 21.77
N THR A 329 9.20 -16.87 22.71
CA THR A 329 10.09 -17.06 23.88
C THR A 329 9.64 -18.24 24.75
N TYR A 330 8.34 -18.40 24.96
CA TYR A 330 7.78 -19.44 25.81
C TYR A 330 7.27 -20.67 25.05
N GLY A 331 7.58 -20.79 23.75
CA GLY A 331 7.32 -21.98 22.95
C GLY A 331 5.84 -22.22 22.64
N GLY A 332 5.04 -21.17 22.56
CA GLY A 332 3.64 -21.25 22.18
C GLY A 332 2.65 -20.81 23.25
N GLU A 333 1.37 -21.03 22.99
CA GLU A 333 0.27 -20.58 23.82
C GLU A 333 0.34 -21.12 25.26
N GLN A 334 0.58 -22.43 25.43
CA GLN A 334 0.61 -23.06 26.75
C GLN A 334 1.77 -22.51 27.58
N GLY A 335 2.99 -22.43 27.03
CA GLY A 335 4.14 -21.90 27.75
C GLY A 335 3.99 -20.42 28.12
N ALA A 336 3.43 -19.61 27.22
CA ALA A 336 3.13 -18.21 27.50
C ALA A 336 2.07 -18.06 28.62
N LYS A 337 1.06 -18.92 28.64
CA LYS A 337 0.03 -18.96 29.70
C LYS A 337 0.63 -19.32 31.06
N GLU A 338 1.46 -20.35 31.12
CA GLU A 338 2.15 -20.77 32.34
C GLU A 338 3.10 -19.71 32.87
N ALA A 339 3.74 -18.94 31.98
CA ALA A 339 4.59 -17.81 32.30
C ALA A 339 3.82 -16.52 32.67
N GLY A 340 2.48 -16.55 32.65
CA GLY A 340 1.63 -15.38 32.95
C GLY A 340 1.66 -14.30 31.86
N LYS A 341 2.00 -14.66 30.62
CA LYS A 341 2.11 -13.72 29.47
C LYS A 341 0.86 -13.68 28.60
N MET A 342 -0.10 -14.57 28.84
CA MET A 342 -1.42 -14.49 28.20
C MET A 342 -2.29 -13.48 28.96
N ARG A 343 -2.72 -12.43 28.25
CA ARG A 343 -3.58 -11.37 28.77
C ARG A 343 -5.01 -11.58 28.29
N ALA A 344 -5.98 -11.17 29.09
CA ALA A 344 -7.37 -11.06 28.69
C ALA A 344 -7.67 -9.60 28.37
N GLU A 345 -7.83 -9.28 27.10
CA GLU A 345 -8.05 -7.91 26.62
C GLU A 345 -9.53 -7.68 26.28
N GLY A 346 -10.01 -6.52 26.70
CA GLY A 346 -11.39 -6.05 26.48
C GLY A 346 -11.56 -5.20 25.23
N LYS A 347 -12.73 -4.58 25.11
CA LYS A 347 -13.14 -3.80 23.92
C LYS A 347 -12.24 -2.60 23.61
N ASP A 348 -11.65 -1.99 24.64
CA ASP A 348 -10.88 -0.75 24.52
C ASP A 348 -9.39 -0.98 24.20
N TYR A 349 -8.93 -2.23 24.22
CA TYR A 349 -7.55 -2.54 23.88
C TYR A 349 -7.30 -2.28 22.40
N ILE A 350 -6.23 -1.53 22.13
CA ILE A 350 -5.73 -1.27 20.78
C ILE A 350 -4.74 -2.37 20.41
N VAL A 351 -5.08 -3.14 19.39
CA VAL A 351 -4.26 -4.26 18.91
C VAL A 351 -2.88 -3.77 18.50
N GLN A 352 -1.85 -4.47 18.98
CA GLN A 352 -0.47 -4.18 18.62
C GLN A 352 -0.02 -5.09 17.47
N ASP A 353 0.88 -4.57 16.63
CA ASP A 353 1.45 -5.34 15.54
C ASP A 353 2.16 -6.60 16.10
N GLY A 354 1.79 -7.76 15.56
CA GLY A 354 2.30 -9.05 15.99
C GLY A 354 1.55 -9.72 17.15
N ASP A 355 0.50 -9.12 17.70
CA ASP A 355 -0.33 -9.80 18.70
C ASP A 355 -0.88 -11.13 18.16
N VAL A 356 -0.75 -12.20 18.96
CA VAL A 356 -1.36 -13.51 18.70
C VAL A 356 -2.63 -13.60 19.54
N MET A 357 -3.79 -13.73 18.88
CA MET A 357 -5.09 -13.50 19.49
C MET A 357 -6.04 -14.67 19.31
N ASN A 358 -6.81 -14.96 20.36
CA ASN A 358 -7.94 -15.87 20.33
C ASN A 358 -9.18 -15.13 20.85
N PHE A 359 -10.20 -14.96 19.99
CA PHE A 359 -11.40 -14.20 20.29
C PHE A 359 -12.47 -15.08 20.92
N LEU A 360 -13.00 -14.62 22.06
CA LEU A 360 -14.17 -15.22 22.70
C LEU A 360 -15.38 -14.33 22.41
N PHE A 361 -16.41 -14.92 21.86
CA PHE A 361 -17.63 -14.25 21.44
C PHE A 361 -18.86 -15.10 21.73
N ASN A 362 -20.00 -14.46 21.81
CA ASN A 362 -21.30 -15.11 21.93
C ASN A 362 -22.25 -14.52 20.88
N VAL A 363 -22.91 -15.38 20.11
CA VAL A 363 -23.82 -15.01 19.03
C VAL A 363 -25.24 -15.37 19.44
#